data_5d73d2a39ad441a2f8eff5fed91158b5
#
_entry.id   5d73d2a39ad441a2f8eff5fed91158b5
#
_cell.length_a   1.000
_cell.length_b   1.000
_cell.length_c   1.000
_cell.angle_alpha   90.00
_cell.angle_beta   90.00
_cell.angle_gamma   90.00
#
_symmetry.space_group_name_H-M   'P 1'
#
loop_
_entity.id
_entity.type
_entity.pdbx_description
1 polymer ?
#
loop_
_entity_poly.entity_id
_entity_poly.type
_entity_poly.pdbx_seq_one_letter_code
_entity_poly.pdbx_strand_id
1 'polypeptide(L)'
;MTKKHIDFFEFNNSIFSMIREISHKIDLLLQETANELDITPLQLKMIITLYANREKYVSIGSLGKAIGITGGNISNICKRLEKQGFVNRVRSEEDERVVNVRLTDKGNEAACRVDDYFQKLKEDLPEGGVDVNVQTIIDELCALESLLDKYISRSGL
;
A
#
# COMPACT_ATOMS: atom_id res chain seq x y z
N MET A 1 -7.56 35.47 -1.91
CA MET A 1 -7.56 34.41 -0.91
C MET A 1 -6.23 34.45 -0.16
N THR A 2 -6.23 34.85 1.09
CA THR A 2 -5.03 34.92 1.93
C THR A 2 -4.55 33.49 2.18
N LYS A 3 -3.36 33.13 1.66
CA LYS A 3 -2.73 31.85 2.02
C LYS A 3 -2.54 31.84 3.54
N LYS A 4 -3.32 31.01 4.25
CA LYS A 4 -3.13 30.81 5.69
C LYS A 4 -1.72 30.21 5.85
N HIS A 5 -0.82 30.91 6.51
CA HIS A 5 0.50 30.39 6.83
C HIS A 5 0.30 29.34 7.92
N ILE A 6 0.37 28.06 7.57
CA ILE A 6 0.29 26.96 8.52
C ILE A 6 1.67 26.83 9.14
N ASP A 7 1.77 26.85 10.47
CA ASP A 7 2.99 26.57 11.20
C ASP A 7 3.41 25.11 10.95
N PHE A 8 4.72 24.86 10.95
CA PHE A 8 5.28 23.51 10.74
C PHE A 8 4.69 22.48 11.70
N PHE A 9 4.50 22.82 12.97
CA PHE A 9 3.92 21.91 13.96
C PHE A 9 2.45 21.60 13.67
N GLU A 10 1.64 22.62 13.31
CA GLU A 10 0.25 22.44 12.91
C GLU A 10 0.15 21.58 11.63
N PHE A 11 0.99 21.86 10.64
CA PHE A 11 1.09 21.08 9.42
C PHE A 11 1.43 19.62 9.70
N ASN A 12 2.53 19.37 10.44
CA ASN A 12 3.01 18.03 10.74
C ASN A 12 1.95 17.22 11.52
N ASN A 13 1.34 17.79 12.55
CA ASN A 13 0.32 17.11 13.34
C ASN A 13 -0.93 16.79 12.51
N SER A 14 -1.38 17.72 11.68
CA SER A 14 -2.58 17.53 10.84
C SER A 14 -2.35 16.45 9.78
N ILE A 15 -1.25 16.51 9.05
CA ILE A 15 -0.93 15.53 8.01
C ILE A 15 -0.68 14.15 8.62
N PHE A 16 0.11 14.05 9.70
CA PHE A 16 0.38 12.78 10.35
C PHE A 16 -0.89 12.11 10.89
N SER A 17 -1.77 12.89 11.51
CA SER A 17 -3.05 12.39 12.02
C SER A 17 -3.95 11.89 10.88
N MET A 18 -4.07 12.67 9.79
CA MET A 18 -4.88 12.29 8.61
C MET A 18 -4.36 11.02 7.94
N ILE A 19 -3.06 10.93 7.67
CA ILE A 19 -2.45 9.75 7.03
C ILE A 19 -2.71 8.50 7.88
N ARG A 20 -2.54 8.59 9.20
CA ARG A 20 -2.79 7.48 10.11
C ARG A 20 -4.27 7.06 10.11
N GLU A 21 -5.18 8.02 10.15
CA GLU A 21 -6.62 7.75 10.16
C GLU A 21 -7.09 7.15 8.84
N ILE A 22 -6.64 7.68 7.70
CA ILE A 22 -6.94 7.13 6.37
C ILE A 22 -6.40 5.71 6.26
N SER A 23 -5.15 5.48 6.67
CA SER A 23 -4.56 4.13 6.66
C SER A 23 -5.37 3.15 7.50
N HIS A 24 -5.81 3.56 8.70
CA HIS A 24 -6.65 2.72 9.56
C HIS A 24 -8.00 2.40 8.90
N LYS A 25 -8.66 3.37 8.27
CA LYS A 25 -9.94 3.16 7.56
C LYS A 25 -9.75 2.19 6.38
N ILE A 26 -8.66 2.28 5.65
CA ILE A 26 -8.33 1.32 4.60
C ILE A 26 -8.13 -0.08 5.18
N ASP A 27 -7.45 -0.22 6.33
CA ASP A 27 -7.30 -1.53 7.00
C ASP A 27 -8.65 -2.13 7.41
N LEU A 28 -9.58 -1.31 7.90
CA LEU A 28 -10.94 -1.76 8.24
C LEU A 28 -11.71 -2.25 6.99
N LEU A 29 -11.61 -1.54 5.87
CA LEU A 29 -12.24 -1.94 4.61
C LEU A 29 -11.66 -3.26 4.07
N LEU A 30 -10.38 -3.52 4.27
CA LEU A 30 -9.73 -4.76 3.84
C LEU A 30 -9.96 -5.94 4.79
N GLN A 31 -10.47 -5.69 6.01
CA GLN A 31 -10.56 -6.71 7.06
C GLN A 31 -11.49 -7.86 6.68
N GLU A 32 -12.63 -7.58 6.05
CA GLU A 32 -13.59 -8.60 5.65
C GLU A 32 -12.98 -9.56 4.64
N THR A 33 -12.45 -9.04 3.53
CA THR A 33 -11.79 -9.84 2.51
C THR A 33 -10.55 -10.59 3.07
N ALA A 34 -9.81 -9.98 3.97
CA ALA A 34 -8.68 -10.62 4.63
C ALA A 34 -9.11 -11.82 5.48
N ASN A 35 -10.21 -11.67 6.23
CA ASN A 35 -10.77 -12.76 7.05
C ASN A 35 -11.26 -13.93 6.18
N GLU A 36 -11.94 -13.67 5.06
CA GLU A 36 -12.38 -14.70 4.12
C GLU A 36 -11.21 -15.50 3.52
N LEU A 37 -10.06 -14.86 3.37
CA LEU A 37 -8.84 -15.48 2.83
C LEU A 37 -7.92 -16.10 3.89
N ASP A 38 -8.28 -16.01 5.18
CA ASP A 38 -7.48 -16.43 6.33
C ASP A 38 -6.08 -15.79 6.34
N ILE A 39 -6.04 -14.48 6.06
CA ILE A 39 -4.83 -13.66 6.08
C ILE A 39 -5.07 -12.36 6.85
N THR A 40 -4.01 -11.63 7.14
CA THR A 40 -4.11 -10.31 7.76
C THR A 40 -4.32 -9.20 6.72
N PRO A 41 -4.93 -8.04 7.07
CA PRO A 41 -5.01 -6.89 6.17
C PRO A 41 -3.66 -6.47 5.60
N LEU A 42 -2.58 -6.56 6.38
CA LEU A 42 -1.22 -6.30 5.92
C LEU A 42 -0.77 -7.26 4.83
N GLN A 43 -1.05 -8.56 4.98
CA GLN A 43 -0.78 -9.55 3.94
C GLN A 43 -1.59 -9.28 2.67
N LEU A 44 -2.84 -8.87 2.83
CA LEU A 44 -3.70 -8.49 1.71
C LEU A 44 -3.17 -7.22 1.00
N LYS A 45 -2.72 -6.20 1.73
CA LYS A 45 -2.03 -5.03 1.15
C LYS A 45 -0.80 -5.44 0.32
N MET A 46 -0.03 -6.42 0.77
CA MET A 46 1.11 -6.95 0.00
C MET A 46 0.65 -7.58 -1.32
N ILE A 47 -0.42 -8.37 -1.29
CA ILE A 47 -1.02 -8.98 -2.48
C ILE A 47 -1.47 -7.89 -3.46
N ILE A 48 -2.18 -6.86 -2.99
CA ILE A 48 -2.63 -5.72 -3.81
C ILE A 48 -1.44 -4.98 -4.43
N THR A 49 -0.39 -4.73 -3.66
CA THR A 49 0.83 -4.05 -4.14
C THR A 49 1.54 -4.87 -5.22
N LEU A 50 1.61 -6.19 -5.04
CA LEU A 50 2.16 -7.10 -6.04
C LEU A 50 1.27 -7.16 -7.30
N TYR A 51 -0.03 -7.11 -7.15
CA TYR A 51 -0.97 -7.12 -8.27
C TYR A 51 -0.83 -5.87 -9.16
N ALA A 52 -0.63 -4.70 -8.55
CA ALA A 52 -0.32 -3.47 -9.28
C ALA A 52 0.98 -3.55 -10.10
N ASN A 53 1.87 -4.49 -9.75
CA ASN A 53 3.16 -4.72 -10.40
C ASN A 53 3.26 -6.14 -11.02
N ARG A 54 2.14 -6.79 -11.35
CA ARG A 54 2.08 -8.21 -11.73
C ARG A 54 2.90 -8.61 -12.95
N GLU A 55 3.22 -7.65 -13.82
CA GLU A 55 4.03 -7.87 -15.03
C GLU A 55 5.53 -8.04 -14.73
N LYS A 56 5.96 -7.76 -13.49
CA LYS A 56 7.37 -7.77 -13.08
C LYS A 56 7.58 -8.57 -11.80
N TYR A 57 8.79 -9.06 -11.64
CA TYR A 57 9.24 -9.54 -10.34
C TYR A 57 9.51 -8.34 -9.42
N VAL A 58 9.02 -8.40 -8.20
CA VAL A 58 9.24 -7.35 -7.19
C VAL A 58 10.18 -7.90 -6.12
N SER A 59 11.29 -7.22 -5.85
CA SER A 59 12.15 -7.64 -4.74
C SER A 59 11.45 -7.44 -3.40
N ILE A 60 11.74 -8.34 -2.43
CA ILE A 60 11.20 -8.22 -1.06
C ILE A 60 11.54 -6.86 -0.45
N GLY A 61 12.74 -6.32 -0.75
CA GLY A 61 13.14 -5.00 -0.28
C GLY A 61 12.29 -3.87 -0.87
N SER A 62 12.02 -3.90 -2.19
CA SER A 62 11.14 -2.93 -2.86
C SER A 62 9.71 -3.02 -2.35
N LEU A 63 9.20 -4.25 -2.16
CA LEU A 63 7.87 -4.47 -1.59
C LEU A 63 7.77 -3.90 -0.17
N GLY A 64 8.80 -4.13 0.66
CA GLY A 64 8.87 -3.58 2.01
C GLY A 64 8.84 -2.05 2.03
N LYS A 65 9.60 -1.41 1.14
CA LYS A 65 9.58 0.05 0.98
C LYS A 65 8.20 0.57 0.59
N ALA A 66 7.55 -0.08 -0.39
CA ALA A 66 6.23 0.33 -0.88
C ALA A 66 5.13 0.29 0.19
N ILE A 67 5.24 -0.61 1.18
CA ILE A 67 4.27 -0.73 2.28
C ILE A 67 4.78 -0.20 3.63
N GLY A 68 5.93 0.45 3.66
CA GLY A 68 6.49 1.04 4.88
C GLY A 68 7.00 0.03 5.90
N ILE A 69 7.38 -1.20 5.47
CA ILE A 69 7.88 -2.26 6.35
C ILE A 69 9.33 -2.58 6.00
N THR A 70 10.20 -2.52 6.98
CA THR A 70 11.64 -2.76 6.80
C THR A 70 12.11 -4.02 7.54
N GLY A 71 13.30 -4.51 7.13
CA GLY A 71 14.00 -5.59 7.81
C GLY A 71 13.40 -6.99 7.67
N GLY A 72 13.69 -7.85 8.64
CA GLY A 72 13.31 -9.26 8.61
C GLY A 72 11.80 -9.54 8.62
N ASN A 73 10.99 -8.57 9.05
CA ASN A 73 9.55 -8.73 9.14
C ASN A 73 8.90 -8.97 7.77
N ILE A 74 9.27 -8.18 6.74
CA ILE A 74 8.74 -8.35 5.38
C ILE A 74 9.05 -9.74 4.81
N SER A 75 10.28 -10.25 5.04
CA SER A 75 10.68 -11.58 4.60
C SER A 75 9.84 -12.68 5.25
N ASN A 76 9.53 -12.56 6.55
CA ASN A 76 8.69 -13.52 7.27
C ASN A 76 7.24 -13.50 6.78
N ILE A 77 6.70 -12.33 6.46
CA ILE A 77 5.36 -12.20 5.89
C ILE A 77 5.31 -12.84 4.50
N CYS A 78 6.32 -12.58 3.65
CA CYS A 78 6.43 -13.24 2.32
C CYS A 78 6.51 -14.78 2.44
N LYS A 79 7.25 -15.32 3.43
CA LYS A 79 7.29 -16.76 3.68
C LYS A 79 5.93 -17.33 4.06
N ARG A 80 5.14 -16.60 4.87
CA ARG A 80 3.78 -17.03 5.22
C ARG A 80 2.85 -17.03 4.01
N LEU A 81 2.88 -15.97 3.19
CA LEU A 81 2.12 -15.89 1.95
C LEU A 81 2.50 -16.99 0.96
N GLU A 82 3.80 -17.34 0.87
CA GLU A 82 4.27 -18.47 0.05
C GLU A 82 3.71 -19.79 0.57
N LYS A 83 3.79 -20.05 1.89
CA LYS A 83 3.23 -21.25 2.52
C LYS A 83 1.73 -21.37 2.31
N GLN A 84 1.01 -20.25 2.29
CA GLN A 84 -0.42 -20.19 2.02
C GLN A 84 -0.76 -20.23 0.51
N GLY A 85 0.26 -20.23 -0.37
CA GLY A 85 0.11 -20.39 -1.81
C GLY A 85 -0.28 -19.11 -2.55
N PHE A 86 -0.19 -17.93 -1.94
CA PHE A 86 -0.53 -16.65 -2.61
C PHE A 86 0.62 -16.08 -3.44
N VAL A 87 1.86 -16.40 -3.09
CA VAL A 87 3.04 -15.90 -3.81
C VAL A 87 4.05 -17.01 -4.04
N ASN A 88 4.88 -16.82 -5.08
CA ASN A 88 6.12 -17.56 -5.30
C ASN A 88 7.30 -16.64 -4.99
N ARG A 89 8.33 -17.21 -4.35
CA ARG A 89 9.59 -16.53 -4.05
C ARG A 89 10.70 -17.17 -4.86
N VAL A 90 11.46 -16.34 -5.60
CA VAL A 90 12.54 -16.79 -6.46
C VAL A 90 13.79 -15.94 -6.15
N ARG A 91 14.95 -16.57 -6.08
CA ARG A 91 16.21 -15.81 -6.00
C ARG A 91 16.45 -15.12 -7.34
N SER A 92 16.98 -13.90 -7.27
CA SER A 92 17.38 -13.19 -8.48
C SER A 92 18.54 -13.93 -9.17
N GLU A 93 18.49 -14.01 -10.48
CA GLU A 93 19.58 -14.55 -11.28
C GLU A 93 20.78 -13.60 -11.35
N GLU A 94 20.53 -12.29 -11.17
CA GLU A 94 21.56 -11.25 -11.22
C GLU A 94 22.29 -11.09 -9.87
N ASP A 95 21.60 -11.29 -8.75
CA ASP A 95 22.16 -11.20 -7.39
C ASP A 95 21.44 -12.19 -6.46
N GLU A 96 22.12 -13.27 -6.10
CA GLU A 96 21.59 -14.33 -5.23
C GLU A 96 21.16 -13.83 -3.83
N ARG A 97 21.59 -12.63 -3.41
CA ARG A 97 21.18 -12.00 -2.15
C ARG A 97 19.78 -11.41 -2.23
N VAL A 98 19.30 -11.15 -3.45
CA VAL A 98 17.99 -10.59 -3.69
C VAL A 98 16.97 -11.70 -3.88
N VAL A 99 15.90 -11.64 -3.10
CA VAL A 99 14.73 -12.53 -3.27
C VAL A 99 13.60 -11.72 -3.89
N ASN A 100 13.14 -12.19 -5.02
CA ASN A 100 12.00 -11.67 -5.76
C ASN A 100 10.72 -12.40 -5.38
N VAL A 101 9.59 -11.71 -5.48
CA VAL A 101 8.25 -12.23 -5.18
C VAL A 101 7.33 -11.95 -6.37
N ARG A 102 6.47 -12.91 -6.67
CA ARG A 102 5.42 -12.80 -7.68
C ARG A 102 4.15 -13.48 -7.17
N LEU A 103 2.98 -12.97 -7.57
CA LEU A 103 1.70 -13.62 -7.28
C LEU A 103 1.59 -14.96 -8.01
N THR A 104 0.89 -15.89 -7.37
CA THR A 104 0.32 -17.09 -8.00
C THR A 104 -1.07 -16.76 -8.56
N ASP A 105 -1.72 -17.72 -9.23
CA ASP A 105 -3.12 -17.57 -9.65
C ASP A 105 -4.02 -17.30 -8.45
N LYS A 106 -3.82 -18.03 -7.34
CA LYS A 106 -4.53 -17.77 -6.07
C LYS A 106 -4.30 -16.35 -5.54
N GLY A 107 -3.07 -15.83 -5.68
CA GLY A 107 -2.75 -14.46 -5.29
C GLY A 107 -3.45 -13.43 -6.19
N ASN A 108 -3.52 -13.68 -7.49
CA ASN A 108 -4.25 -12.84 -8.43
C ASN A 108 -5.76 -12.84 -8.14
N GLU A 109 -6.35 -14.01 -7.88
CA GLU A 109 -7.75 -14.14 -7.49
C GLU A 109 -8.05 -13.38 -6.19
N ALA A 110 -7.15 -13.44 -5.20
CA ALA A 110 -7.31 -12.71 -3.96
C ALA A 110 -7.31 -11.18 -4.18
N ALA A 111 -6.48 -10.67 -5.08
CA ALA A 111 -6.48 -9.26 -5.45
C ALA A 111 -7.79 -8.86 -6.16
N CYS A 112 -8.30 -9.69 -7.09
CA CYS A 112 -9.57 -9.44 -7.77
C CYS A 112 -10.76 -9.39 -6.80
N ARG A 113 -10.78 -10.22 -5.74
CA ARG A 113 -11.85 -10.16 -4.72
C ARG A 113 -11.90 -8.81 -4.01
N VAL A 114 -10.75 -8.16 -3.82
CA VAL A 114 -10.71 -6.81 -3.25
C VAL A 114 -11.37 -5.81 -4.20
N ASP A 115 -11.08 -5.89 -5.49
CA ASP A 115 -11.71 -5.02 -6.49
C ASP A 115 -13.23 -5.23 -6.53
N ASP A 116 -13.67 -6.47 -6.58
CA ASP A 116 -15.11 -6.83 -6.54
C ASP A 116 -15.81 -6.28 -5.28
N TYR A 117 -15.15 -6.36 -4.12
CA TYR A 117 -15.69 -5.82 -2.87
C TYR A 117 -15.85 -4.30 -2.93
N PHE A 118 -14.83 -3.60 -3.44
CA PHE A 118 -14.90 -2.13 -3.59
C PHE A 118 -15.94 -1.70 -4.63
N GLN A 119 -16.13 -2.46 -5.71
CA GLN A 119 -17.19 -2.17 -6.70
C GLN A 119 -18.59 -2.29 -6.06
N LYS A 120 -18.84 -3.35 -5.27
CA LYS A 120 -20.08 -3.49 -4.52
C LYS A 120 -20.31 -2.35 -3.54
N LEU A 121 -19.31 -1.98 -2.76
CA LEU A 121 -19.40 -0.84 -1.84
C LEU A 121 -19.76 0.46 -2.57
N LYS A 122 -19.23 0.65 -3.78
CA LYS A 122 -19.52 1.83 -4.58
C LYS A 122 -20.96 1.85 -5.09
N GLU A 123 -21.51 0.68 -5.46
CA GLU A 123 -22.90 0.53 -5.88
C GLU A 123 -23.88 0.78 -4.72
N ASP A 124 -23.50 0.43 -3.50
CA ASP A 124 -24.32 0.61 -2.30
C ASP A 124 -24.28 2.06 -1.74
N LEU A 125 -23.40 2.93 -2.26
CA LEU A 125 -23.37 4.32 -1.84
C LEU A 125 -24.57 5.08 -2.41
N PRO A 126 -25.28 5.90 -1.58
CA PRO A 126 -26.40 6.69 -2.07
C PRO A 126 -25.92 7.69 -3.14
N GLU A 127 -26.78 7.92 -4.13
CA GLU A 127 -26.56 8.98 -5.13
C GLU A 127 -26.35 10.33 -4.42
N GLY A 128 -25.22 10.98 -4.69
CA GLY A 128 -24.82 12.23 -4.03
C GLY A 128 -23.70 12.09 -3.01
N GLY A 129 -23.00 10.96 -3.01
CA GLY A 129 -21.75 10.78 -2.25
C GLY A 129 -20.76 11.90 -2.53
N VAL A 130 -19.76 12.04 -1.66
CA VAL A 130 -18.71 13.08 -1.79
C VAL A 130 -18.03 12.94 -3.15
N ASP A 131 -18.19 13.95 -4.00
CA ASP A 131 -17.48 14.02 -5.28
C ASP A 131 -16.00 14.28 -4.99
N VAL A 132 -15.23 13.20 -4.91
CA VAL A 132 -13.80 13.23 -4.64
C VAL A 132 -13.04 12.96 -5.92
N ASN A 133 -12.31 13.97 -6.40
CA ASN A 133 -11.36 13.75 -7.48
C ASN A 133 -10.12 13.03 -6.93
N VAL A 134 -10.11 11.71 -7.03
CA VAL A 134 -9.02 10.85 -6.54
C VAL A 134 -7.68 11.22 -7.17
N GLN A 135 -7.66 11.58 -8.47
CA GLN A 135 -6.43 11.96 -9.15
C GLN A 135 -5.81 13.24 -8.54
N THR A 136 -6.64 14.23 -8.23
CA THR A 136 -6.16 15.45 -7.56
C THR A 136 -5.54 15.15 -6.20
N ILE A 137 -6.13 14.24 -5.42
CA ILE A 137 -5.56 13.82 -4.13
C ILE A 137 -4.20 13.15 -4.32
N ILE A 138 -4.08 12.25 -5.31
CA ILE A 138 -2.82 11.57 -5.61
C ILE A 138 -1.76 12.59 -6.01
N ASP A 139 -2.08 13.53 -6.89
CA ASP A 139 -1.15 14.56 -7.36
C ASP A 139 -0.63 15.44 -6.22
N GLU A 140 -1.51 15.85 -5.30
CA GLU A 140 -1.15 16.65 -4.12
C GLU A 140 -0.29 15.84 -3.12
N LEU A 141 -0.58 14.55 -2.92
CA LEU A 141 0.25 13.68 -2.08
C LEU A 141 1.64 13.46 -2.69
N CYS A 142 1.76 13.27 -4.00
CA CYS A 142 3.04 13.18 -4.70
C CYS A 142 3.84 14.50 -4.60
N ALA A 143 3.17 15.64 -4.69
CA ALA A 143 3.81 16.94 -4.51
C ALA A 143 4.34 17.12 -3.07
N LEU A 144 3.58 16.66 -2.07
CA LEU A 144 3.99 16.66 -0.67
C LEU A 144 5.20 15.74 -0.44
N GLU A 145 5.19 14.52 -0.97
CA GLU A 145 6.32 13.57 -0.91
C GLU A 145 7.59 14.21 -1.49
N SER A 146 7.50 14.79 -2.70
CA SER A 146 8.61 15.46 -3.36
C SER A 146 9.15 16.66 -2.56
N LEU A 147 8.28 17.36 -1.82
CA LEU A 147 8.70 18.44 -0.93
C LEU A 147 9.49 17.90 0.27
N LEU A 148 9.02 16.82 0.88
CA LEU A 148 9.69 16.17 2.01
C LEU A 148 11.06 15.61 1.61
N ASP A 149 11.18 15.00 0.42
CA ASP A 149 12.46 14.53 -0.12
C ASP A 149 13.49 15.65 -0.27
N LYS A 150 13.05 16.84 -0.73
CA LYS A 150 13.92 18.02 -0.80
C LYS A 150 14.41 18.48 0.58
N TYR A 151 13.58 18.38 1.62
CA TYR A 151 13.98 18.71 2.97
C TYR A 151 14.97 17.69 3.53
N ILE A 152 14.71 16.39 3.33
CA ILE A 152 15.61 15.29 3.74
C ILE A 152 16.98 15.45 3.07
N SER A 153 17.02 15.67 1.75
CA SER A 153 18.25 15.84 1.00
C SER A 153 19.08 17.06 1.47
N ARG A 154 18.42 18.12 1.96
CA ARG A 154 19.10 19.31 2.49
C ARG A 154 19.59 19.13 3.93
N SER A 155 18.96 18.25 4.70
CA SER A 155 19.34 17.98 6.09
C SER A 155 20.51 17.01 6.22
N GLY A 156 20.98 16.39 5.11
CA GLY A 156 22.10 15.45 5.12
C GLY A 156 21.75 14.07 5.72
N LEU A 157 20.45 13.75 5.79
CA LEU A 157 19.92 12.47 6.26
C LEU A 157 19.85 11.42 5.14
#